data_a7eb5ccb85f949b02bbc6ee4d8d2a805
#
_entry.id   a7eb5ccb85f949b02bbc6ee4d8d2a805
#
_cell.length_a   1.000
_cell.length_b   1.000
_cell.length_c   1.000
_cell.angle_alpha   90.00
_cell.angle_beta   90.00
_cell.angle_gamma   90.00
#
_symmetry.space_group_name_H-M   'P 1'
#
loop_
_entity.id
_entity.type
_entity.pdbx_description
1 polymer ?
#
loop_
_entity_poly.entity_id
_entity_poly.type
_entity_poly.pdbx_seq_one_letter_code
_entity_poly.pdbx_strand_id
1 'polypeptide(L)'
;MLDDSKKRNSKPIPIVFSSTCATYGLPLENEIPISEMTPQNPINPYGRSKLMIEKILIDYHKAYQLPVSILRYFNAAGGDIKGDIGEDHNPETHLIPLVLEALFKKDGFIKVNGIDYPTFDGTCIRDYVHVSDLAKAHVLALNKIINDRSLSIYNLGNGKGYSIMEVIDTAKKVTGKEIKILQSQRRQGDPPVLISLPEKAKKELFWKPEFPDLESIIRTAWNWYLFKEQHKSNNKTNGL
;
A
#
# COMPACT_ATOMS: atom_id res chain seq x y z
N MET A 1 -11.74 -19.52 -16.73
CA MET A 1 -12.55 -19.26 -15.50
C MET A 1 -14.05 -19.20 -15.80
N LEU A 2 -14.55 -18.26 -16.57
CA LEU A 2 -15.98 -18.20 -16.95
C LEU A 2 -16.41 -19.39 -17.83
N ASP A 3 -15.58 -19.81 -18.78
CA ASP A 3 -15.84 -20.98 -19.61
C ASP A 3 -15.84 -22.29 -18.81
N ASP A 4 -14.98 -22.44 -17.81
CA ASP A 4 -15.00 -23.59 -16.91
C ASP A 4 -16.24 -23.63 -16.03
N SER A 5 -16.70 -22.46 -15.54
CA SER A 5 -17.93 -22.36 -14.77
C SER A 5 -19.15 -22.76 -15.63
N LYS A 6 -19.21 -22.30 -16.88
CA LYS A 6 -20.27 -22.70 -17.84
C LYS A 6 -20.23 -24.18 -18.14
N LYS A 7 -19.05 -24.78 -18.43
CA LYS A 7 -18.88 -26.20 -18.69
C LYS A 7 -19.28 -27.07 -17.50
N ARG A 8 -19.07 -26.60 -16.27
CA ARG A 8 -19.40 -27.32 -15.03
C ARG A 8 -20.80 -27.00 -14.50
N ASN A 9 -21.58 -26.17 -15.21
CA ASN A 9 -22.88 -25.65 -14.75
C ASN A 9 -22.80 -25.03 -13.34
N SER A 10 -21.68 -24.37 -13.04
CA SER A 10 -21.35 -23.80 -11.74
C SER A 10 -21.36 -22.26 -11.79
N LYS A 11 -21.55 -21.65 -10.62
CA LYS A 11 -21.52 -20.17 -10.48
C LYS A 11 -20.08 -19.65 -10.72
N PRO A 12 -19.91 -18.42 -11.27
CA PRO A 12 -18.59 -17.80 -11.42
C PRO A 12 -17.83 -17.72 -10.10
N ILE A 13 -16.52 -17.99 -10.12
CA ILE A 13 -15.65 -17.91 -8.94
C ILE A 13 -15.41 -16.44 -8.59
N PRO A 14 -15.62 -16.05 -7.32
CA PRO A 14 -15.38 -14.67 -6.86
C PRO A 14 -13.93 -14.21 -7.05
N ILE A 15 -13.73 -12.93 -7.34
CA ILE A 15 -12.42 -12.29 -7.50
C ILE A 15 -12.27 -11.14 -6.52
N VAL A 16 -11.19 -11.14 -5.74
CA VAL A 16 -10.69 -9.95 -5.05
C VAL A 16 -9.51 -9.40 -5.83
N PHE A 17 -9.60 -8.17 -6.28
CA PHE A 17 -8.59 -7.51 -7.10
C PHE A 17 -7.82 -6.47 -6.29
N SER A 18 -6.51 -6.67 -6.20
CA SER A 18 -5.57 -5.71 -5.63
C SER A 18 -5.35 -4.54 -6.58
N SER A 19 -6.11 -3.47 -6.40
CA SER A 19 -5.97 -2.20 -7.09
C SER A 19 -5.12 -1.21 -6.29
N THR A 20 -5.15 0.07 -6.61
CA THR A 20 -4.24 1.08 -6.06
C THR A 20 -4.87 2.47 -6.03
N CYS A 21 -4.46 3.31 -5.07
CA CYS A 21 -4.78 4.75 -5.07
C CYS A 21 -4.18 5.49 -6.29
N ALA A 22 -3.18 4.94 -6.98
CA ALA A 22 -2.61 5.54 -8.18
C ALA A 22 -3.62 5.69 -9.34
N THR A 23 -4.77 5.02 -9.26
CA THR A 23 -5.88 5.21 -10.21
C THR A 23 -6.51 6.60 -10.12
N TYR A 24 -6.42 7.28 -8.98
CA TYR A 24 -6.96 8.64 -8.78
C TYR A 24 -6.09 9.73 -9.41
N GLY A 25 -4.78 9.49 -9.58
CA GLY A 25 -3.84 10.44 -10.17
C GLY A 25 -3.52 11.61 -9.26
N LEU A 26 -3.88 12.82 -9.68
CA LEU A 26 -3.71 14.08 -8.92
C LEU A 26 -5.09 14.57 -8.45
N PRO A 27 -5.56 14.15 -7.28
CA PRO A 27 -6.82 14.63 -6.74
C PRO A 27 -6.73 16.13 -6.40
N LEU A 28 -7.86 16.82 -6.50
CA LEU A 28 -7.97 18.21 -6.07
C LEU A 28 -7.91 18.28 -4.54
N GLU A 29 -7.53 19.43 -3.99
CA GLU A 29 -7.42 19.62 -2.55
C GLU A 29 -8.74 19.34 -1.80
N ASN A 30 -9.87 19.74 -2.38
CA ASN A 30 -11.21 19.48 -1.83
C ASN A 30 -11.69 18.03 -2.00
N GLU A 31 -10.94 17.17 -2.67
CA GLU A 31 -11.19 15.74 -2.82
C GLU A 31 -10.38 14.90 -1.81
N ILE A 32 -9.60 15.54 -0.93
CA ILE A 32 -8.80 14.89 0.10
C ILE A 32 -9.49 15.09 1.47
N PRO A 33 -9.74 14.00 2.22
CA PRO A 33 -9.35 12.60 1.98
C PRO A 33 -10.14 11.94 0.83
N ILE A 34 -9.46 11.07 0.07
CA ILE A 34 -9.92 10.47 -1.18
C ILE A 34 -10.95 9.37 -0.89
N SER A 35 -12.15 9.54 -1.41
CA SER A 35 -13.22 8.53 -1.36
C SER A 35 -13.26 7.66 -2.62
N GLU A 36 -14.04 6.57 -2.60
CA GLU A 36 -14.26 5.74 -3.79
C GLU A 36 -15.02 6.45 -4.90
N MET A 37 -15.67 7.60 -4.58
CA MET A 37 -16.39 8.45 -5.53
C MET A 37 -15.48 9.47 -6.22
N THR A 38 -14.26 9.68 -5.72
CA THR A 38 -13.29 10.60 -6.33
C THR A 38 -12.97 10.15 -7.75
N PRO A 39 -12.97 11.06 -8.75
CA PRO A 39 -12.67 10.72 -10.12
C PRO A 39 -11.33 10.04 -10.31
N GLN A 40 -11.29 9.01 -11.15
CA GLN A 40 -10.07 8.29 -11.48
C GLN A 40 -9.43 8.87 -12.75
N ASN A 41 -8.26 9.49 -12.60
CA ASN A 41 -7.49 10.07 -13.70
C ASN A 41 -5.98 9.74 -13.54
N PRO A 42 -5.57 8.48 -13.75
CA PRO A 42 -4.21 8.04 -13.48
C PRO A 42 -3.19 8.73 -14.37
N ILE A 43 -2.10 9.22 -13.76
CA ILE A 43 -1.03 9.99 -14.42
C ILE A 43 0.17 9.14 -14.83
N ASN A 44 0.20 7.85 -14.46
CA ASN A 44 1.29 6.94 -14.77
C ASN A 44 0.79 5.61 -15.37
N PRO A 45 1.66 4.82 -16.06
CA PRO A 45 1.27 3.56 -16.67
C PRO A 45 0.73 2.53 -15.67
N TYR A 46 1.28 2.48 -14.45
CA TYR A 46 0.82 1.58 -13.40
C TYR A 46 -0.64 1.85 -13.01
N GLY A 47 -0.97 3.10 -12.67
CA GLY A 47 -2.34 3.49 -12.35
C GLY A 47 -3.31 3.23 -13.50
N ARG A 48 -2.88 3.52 -14.74
CA ARG A 48 -3.70 3.23 -15.94
C ARG A 48 -3.98 1.75 -16.12
N SER A 49 -2.98 0.89 -15.98
CA SER A 49 -3.16 -0.57 -16.10
C SER A 49 -4.13 -1.11 -15.06
N LYS A 50 -4.04 -0.63 -13.80
CA LYS A 50 -4.97 -1.03 -12.75
C LYS A 50 -6.40 -0.55 -13.03
N LEU A 51 -6.57 0.69 -13.48
CA LEU A 51 -7.88 1.22 -13.86
C LEU A 51 -8.52 0.44 -15.03
N MET A 52 -7.71 0.04 -16.03
CA MET A 52 -8.20 -0.81 -17.13
C MET A 52 -8.76 -2.14 -16.62
N ILE A 53 -8.05 -2.79 -15.68
CA ILE A 53 -8.51 -4.05 -15.09
C ILE A 53 -9.78 -3.83 -14.24
N GLU A 54 -9.87 -2.75 -13.47
CA GLU A 54 -11.10 -2.40 -12.74
C GLU A 54 -12.30 -2.32 -13.69
N LYS A 55 -12.19 -1.59 -14.80
CA LYS A 55 -13.25 -1.45 -15.81
C LYS A 55 -13.65 -2.81 -16.40
N ILE A 56 -12.68 -3.64 -16.77
CA ILE A 56 -12.93 -4.98 -17.28
C ILE A 56 -13.71 -5.82 -16.24
N LEU A 57 -13.29 -5.82 -14.99
CA LEU A 57 -13.95 -6.58 -13.92
C LEU A 57 -15.38 -6.10 -13.65
N ILE A 58 -15.61 -4.79 -13.70
CA ILE A 58 -16.94 -4.17 -13.58
C ILE A 58 -17.85 -4.63 -14.73
N ASP A 59 -17.36 -4.65 -15.96
CA ASP A 59 -18.12 -5.08 -17.13
C ASP A 59 -18.42 -6.59 -17.07
N TYR A 60 -17.46 -7.42 -16.61
CA TYR A 60 -17.69 -8.84 -16.37
C TYR A 60 -18.72 -9.09 -15.26
N HIS A 61 -18.71 -8.27 -14.20
CA HIS A 61 -19.78 -8.35 -13.20
C HIS A 61 -21.16 -8.08 -13.82
N LYS A 62 -21.29 -6.98 -14.59
CA LYS A 62 -22.55 -6.63 -15.25
C LYS A 62 -23.05 -7.69 -16.23
N ALA A 63 -22.14 -8.22 -17.05
CA ALA A 63 -22.50 -9.18 -18.12
C ALA A 63 -22.71 -10.61 -17.63
N TYR A 64 -21.97 -11.04 -16.61
CA TYR A 64 -21.88 -12.45 -16.21
C TYR A 64 -22.14 -12.69 -14.73
N GLN A 65 -22.52 -11.68 -13.98
CA GLN A 65 -22.72 -11.73 -12.53
C GLN A 65 -21.48 -12.28 -11.79
N LEU A 66 -20.27 -11.95 -12.31
CA LEU A 66 -19.02 -12.29 -11.66
C LEU A 66 -18.90 -11.51 -10.35
N PRO A 67 -18.80 -12.14 -9.17
CA PRO A 67 -18.61 -11.43 -7.92
C PRO A 67 -17.21 -10.84 -7.88
N VAL A 68 -17.11 -9.53 -7.60
CA VAL A 68 -15.83 -8.82 -7.61
C VAL A 68 -15.73 -7.88 -6.42
N SER A 69 -14.60 -7.92 -5.73
CA SER A 69 -14.21 -6.84 -4.81
C SER A 69 -12.92 -6.19 -5.30
N ILE A 70 -12.94 -4.88 -5.48
CA ILE A 70 -11.79 -4.08 -5.91
C ILE A 70 -11.26 -3.32 -4.69
N LEU A 71 -10.01 -3.57 -4.33
CA LEU A 71 -9.35 -2.98 -3.18
C LEU A 71 -8.30 -1.98 -3.65
N ARG A 72 -8.60 -0.67 -3.52
CA ARG A 72 -7.68 0.43 -3.84
C ARG A 72 -6.92 0.81 -2.58
N TYR A 73 -5.81 0.14 -2.33
CA TYR A 73 -5.02 0.50 -1.16
C TYR A 73 -3.97 1.58 -1.46
N PHE A 74 -3.64 2.28 -0.40
CA PHE A 74 -2.64 3.33 -0.39
C PHE A 74 -1.25 2.72 -0.20
N ASN A 75 -0.38 3.27 0.60
CA ASN A 75 0.97 2.75 0.72
C ASN A 75 1.01 1.54 1.66
N ALA A 76 1.05 0.33 1.08
CA ALA A 76 1.27 -0.89 1.84
C ALA A 76 2.66 -0.84 2.50
N ALA A 77 2.74 -1.16 3.78
CA ALA A 77 4.00 -1.11 4.53
C ALA A 77 3.96 -2.04 5.74
N GLY A 78 5.11 -2.21 6.39
CA GLY A 78 5.25 -3.11 7.52
C GLY A 78 5.74 -4.50 7.11
N GLY A 79 5.89 -5.38 8.09
CA GLY A 79 6.22 -6.79 7.92
C GLY A 79 5.31 -7.65 8.78
N ASP A 80 5.40 -8.96 8.67
CA ASP A 80 4.69 -9.86 9.55
C ASP A 80 5.08 -9.63 11.02
N ILE A 81 4.11 -9.83 11.93
CA ILE A 81 4.33 -9.58 13.37
C ILE A 81 5.43 -10.47 13.92
N LYS A 82 5.58 -11.70 13.41
CA LYS A 82 6.64 -12.62 13.79
C LYS A 82 8.01 -12.21 13.25
N GLY A 83 8.04 -11.31 12.25
CA GLY A 83 9.26 -10.77 11.67
C GLY A 83 9.96 -11.70 10.67
N ASP A 84 9.30 -12.75 10.18
CA ASP A 84 9.86 -13.73 9.24
C ASP A 84 9.39 -13.54 7.78
N ILE A 85 8.42 -12.66 7.55
CA ILE A 85 7.90 -12.28 6.22
C ILE A 85 7.81 -10.76 6.12
N GLY A 86 8.26 -10.21 4.99
CA GLY A 86 8.15 -8.77 4.71
C GLY A 86 8.55 -8.43 3.29
N GLU A 87 8.69 -7.15 3.04
CA GLU A 87 9.00 -6.61 1.72
C GLU A 87 10.45 -6.87 1.32
N ASP A 88 10.66 -7.42 0.11
CA ASP A 88 11.99 -7.73 -0.44
C ASP A 88 12.02 -7.55 -1.97
N HIS A 89 11.97 -6.31 -2.43
CA HIS A 89 12.07 -5.96 -3.85
C HIS A 89 13.53 -5.82 -4.30
N ASN A 90 13.77 -6.11 -5.57
CA ASN A 90 15.05 -5.85 -6.24
C ASN A 90 14.81 -5.30 -7.66
N PRO A 91 15.08 -4.01 -7.94
CA PRO A 91 15.52 -2.99 -6.96
C PRO A 91 14.39 -2.54 -6.02
N GLU A 92 14.79 -2.13 -4.79
CA GLU A 92 13.87 -1.51 -3.84
C GLU A 92 13.57 -0.07 -4.23
N THR A 93 12.30 0.33 -4.13
CA THR A 93 11.84 1.68 -4.52
C THR A 93 10.93 2.34 -3.49
N HIS A 94 10.46 1.59 -2.49
CA HIS A 94 9.55 2.09 -1.47
C HIS A 94 10.30 2.79 -0.33
N LEU A 95 9.68 3.86 0.21
CA LEU A 95 10.35 4.76 1.16
C LEU A 95 10.78 4.05 2.44
N ILE A 96 9.88 3.32 3.11
CA ILE A 96 10.18 2.70 4.42
C ILE A 96 11.35 1.71 4.30
N PRO A 97 11.35 0.73 3.37
CA PRO A 97 12.51 -0.15 3.19
C PRO A 97 13.80 0.59 2.88
N LEU A 98 13.77 1.62 2.01
CA LEU A 98 14.96 2.42 1.68
C LEU A 98 15.51 3.17 2.90
N VAL A 99 14.64 3.73 3.75
CA VAL A 99 15.03 4.39 5.00
C VAL A 99 15.66 3.39 5.96
N LEU A 100 15.06 2.21 6.14
CA LEU A 100 15.57 1.16 7.02
C LEU A 100 16.91 0.60 6.53
N GLU A 101 17.05 0.40 5.22
CA GLU A 101 18.32 0.00 4.62
C GLU A 101 19.43 1.02 4.88
N ALA A 102 19.11 2.30 4.71
CA ALA A 102 20.06 3.38 4.95
C ALA A 102 20.43 3.52 6.43
N LEU A 103 19.48 3.33 7.36
CA LEU A 103 19.72 3.32 8.81
C LEU A 103 20.56 2.11 9.26
N PHE A 104 20.51 1.00 8.51
CA PHE A 104 21.32 -0.17 8.80
C PHE A 104 22.80 0.02 8.41
N LYS A 105 23.08 0.75 7.32
CA LYS A 105 24.42 1.02 6.80
C LYS A 105 25.14 2.07 7.67
N LYS A 106 26.44 1.87 7.93
CA LYS A 106 27.27 2.77 8.76
C LYS A 106 27.28 4.22 8.25
N ASP A 107 27.33 4.43 6.92
CA ASP A 107 27.35 5.75 6.29
C ASP A 107 26.15 5.89 5.34
N GLY A 108 24.99 5.37 5.75
CA GLY A 108 23.79 5.36 4.96
C GLY A 108 23.20 6.76 4.79
N PHE A 109 22.57 6.98 3.66
CA PHE A 109 21.84 8.20 3.38
C PHE A 109 20.52 7.89 2.68
N ILE A 110 19.55 8.78 2.88
CA ILE A 110 18.27 8.76 2.15
C ILE A 110 18.14 10.03 1.30
N LYS A 111 17.66 9.85 0.07
CA LYS A 111 17.36 10.96 -0.82
C LYS A 111 15.89 11.34 -0.70
N VAL A 112 15.60 12.57 -0.28
CA VAL A 112 14.26 13.14 -0.20
C VAL A 112 13.98 13.93 -1.48
N ASN A 113 13.00 13.49 -2.26
CA ASN A 113 12.63 14.08 -3.55
C ASN A 113 11.55 15.16 -3.36
N GLY A 114 11.97 16.43 -3.45
CA GLY A 114 11.12 17.59 -3.22
C GLY A 114 10.99 17.94 -1.73
N ILE A 115 11.30 19.19 -1.43
CA ILE A 115 11.19 19.80 -0.10
C ILE A 115 10.41 21.11 -0.18
N ASP A 116 9.70 21.31 -1.28
CA ASP A 116 9.01 22.53 -1.66
C ASP A 116 7.52 22.29 -1.99
N TYR A 117 6.97 21.11 -1.58
CA TYR A 117 5.54 20.83 -1.69
C TYR A 117 4.72 21.77 -0.79
N PRO A 118 3.46 22.09 -1.14
CA PRO A 118 2.56 22.88 -0.31
C PRO A 118 2.03 22.05 0.89
N THR A 119 2.96 21.59 1.74
CA THR A 119 2.73 20.80 2.94
C THR A 119 3.47 21.43 4.12
N PHE A 120 3.19 21.02 5.34
CA PHE A 120 3.71 21.69 6.54
C PHE A 120 5.24 21.63 6.68
N ASP A 121 5.90 20.60 6.10
CA ASP A 121 7.36 20.44 6.12
C ASP A 121 8.00 20.45 4.72
N GLY A 122 7.20 20.75 3.70
CA GLY A 122 7.64 20.80 2.30
C GLY A 122 7.80 19.45 1.63
N THR A 123 7.58 18.32 2.31
CA THR A 123 7.66 16.99 1.72
C THR A 123 6.27 16.39 1.44
N CYS A 124 6.16 15.43 0.53
CA CYS A 124 4.85 14.87 0.21
C CYS A 124 4.31 13.99 1.36
N ILE A 125 2.97 13.97 1.46
CA ILE A 125 2.24 13.26 2.51
C ILE A 125 1.58 12.01 1.92
N ARG A 126 1.73 10.87 2.61
CA ARG A 126 1.18 9.58 2.19
C ARG A 126 0.47 8.88 3.35
N ASP A 127 -0.58 8.15 3.01
CA ASP A 127 -1.30 7.26 3.92
C ASP A 127 -0.68 5.87 3.85
N TYR A 128 -0.23 5.35 4.97
CA TYR A 128 0.38 4.04 5.09
C TYR A 128 -0.58 3.06 5.76
N VAL A 129 -0.66 1.85 5.22
CA VAL A 129 -1.51 0.78 5.74
C VAL A 129 -0.68 -0.48 5.93
N HIS A 130 -0.82 -1.11 7.10
CA HIS A 130 -0.05 -2.29 7.45
C HIS A 130 -0.44 -3.49 6.59
N VAL A 131 0.54 -4.27 6.13
CA VAL A 131 0.32 -5.44 5.26
C VAL A 131 -0.59 -6.48 5.89
N SER A 132 -0.54 -6.70 7.21
CA SER A 132 -1.44 -7.62 7.92
C SER A 132 -2.88 -7.12 7.93
N ASP A 133 -3.11 -5.80 8.03
CA ASP A 133 -4.43 -5.19 7.96
C ASP A 133 -5.00 -5.28 6.54
N LEU A 134 -4.14 -5.12 5.52
CA LEU A 134 -4.52 -5.37 4.13
C LEU A 134 -4.91 -6.83 3.91
N ALA A 135 -4.14 -7.79 4.42
CA ALA A 135 -4.46 -9.21 4.31
C ALA A 135 -5.84 -9.53 4.93
N LYS A 136 -6.15 -8.97 6.12
CA LYS A 136 -7.47 -9.08 6.74
C LYS A 136 -8.57 -8.48 5.88
N ALA A 137 -8.34 -7.30 5.27
CA ALA A 137 -9.30 -6.67 4.37
C ALA A 137 -9.60 -7.55 3.13
N HIS A 138 -8.58 -8.22 2.57
CA HIS A 138 -8.77 -9.16 1.45
C HIS A 138 -9.68 -10.34 1.85
N VAL A 139 -9.47 -10.94 3.02
CA VAL A 139 -10.30 -12.04 3.53
C VAL A 139 -11.74 -11.58 3.77
N LEU A 140 -11.93 -10.42 4.41
CA LEU A 140 -13.26 -9.85 4.67
C LEU A 140 -14.00 -9.54 3.35
N ALA A 141 -13.31 -8.94 2.39
CA ALA A 141 -13.86 -8.63 1.07
C ALA A 141 -14.24 -9.91 0.30
N LEU A 142 -13.40 -10.95 0.35
CA LEU A 142 -13.68 -12.25 -0.26
C LEU A 142 -14.94 -12.89 0.36
N ASN A 143 -15.02 -12.93 1.69
CA ASN A 143 -16.17 -13.49 2.39
C ASN A 143 -17.46 -12.75 2.03
N LYS A 144 -17.42 -11.41 1.96
CA LYS A 144 -18.58 -10.62 1.55
C LYS A 144 -19.07 -11.03 0.15
N ILE A 145 -18.21 -11.04 -0.86
CA ILE A 145 -18.61 -11.36 -2.24
C ILE A 145 -18.90 -12.84 -2.50
N ILE A 146 -18.46 -13.75 -1.66
CA ILE A 146 -18.91 -15.15 -1.65
C ILE A 146 -20.40 -15.21 -1.24
N ASN A 147 -20.77 -14.48 -0.21
CA ASN A 147 -22.12 -14.52 0.38
C ASN A 147 -23.16 -13.78 -0.47
N ASP A 148 -22.87 -12.51 -0.84
CA ASP A 148 -23.85 -11.64 -1.49
C ASP A 148 -23.72 -11.53 -3.02
N ARG A 149 -22.67 -12.13 -3.59
CA ARG A 149 -22.39 -12.12 -5.03
C ARG A 149 -22.28 -10.74 -5.66
N SER A 150 -21.89 -9.74 -4.88
CA SER A 150 -21.87 -8.33 -5.26
C SER A 150 -20.62 -7.91 -6.04
N LEU A 151 -20.70 -6.68 -6.59
CA LEU A 151 -19.54 -5.84 -6.93
C LEU A 151 -19.32 -4.85 -5.79
N SER A 152 -18.12 -4.80 -5.27
CA SER A 152 -17.72 -3.84 -4.24
C SER A 152 -16.38 -3.19 -4.54
N ILE A 153 -16.22 -1.93 -4.14
CA ILE A 153 -14.97 -1.16 -4.30
C ILE A 153 -14.70 -0.50 -2.97
N TYR A 154 -13.45 -0.63 -2.48
CA TYR A 154 -13.03 -0.08 -1.19
C TYR A 154 -11.67 0.59 -1.27
N ASN A 155 -11.56 1.77 -0.68
CA ASN A 155 -10.28 2.37 -0.33
C ASN A 155 -9.76 1.77 0.98
N LEU A 156 -8.48 1.39 0.99
CA LEU A 156 -7.81 0.84 2.15
C LEU A 156 -6.58 1.69 2.50
N GLY A 157 -6.68 2.38 3.60
CA GLY A 157 -5.65 3.17 4.24
C GLY A 157 -6.07 3.46 5.69
N ASN A 158 -5.26 4.16 6.43
CA ASN A 158 -5.58 4.50 7.81
C ASN A 158 -6.40 5.80 7.95
N GLY A 159 -6.53 6.57 6.84
CA GLY A 159 -7.19 7.88 6.86
C GLY A 159 -6.33 8.97 7.52
N LYS A 160 -5.05 8.68 7.73
CA LYS A 160 -4.06 9.59 8.28
C LYS A 160 -2.84 9.64 7.38
N GLY A 161 -2.43 10.85 7.00
CA GLY A 161 -1.23 11.06 6.21
C GLY A 161 -0.01 11.30 7.08
N TYR A 162 1.16 10.85 6.60
CA TYR A 162 2.46 11.14 7.17
C TYR A 162 3.38 11.69 6.08
N SER A 163 4.14 12.71 6.41
CA SER A 163 5.15 13.28 5.53
C SER A 163 6.38 12.36 5.40
N ILE A 164 7.21 12.60 4.39
CA ILE A 164 8.47 11.85 4.27
C ILE A 164 9.37 12.09 5.49
N MET A 165 9.41 13.30 6.02
CA MET A 165 10.21 13.62 7.20
C MET A 165 9.68 12.92 8.45
N GLU A 166 8.36 12.88 8.66
CA GLU A 166 7.77 12.12 9.77
C GLU A 166 8.11 10.61 9.69
N VAL A 167 8.13 10.03 8.47
CA VAL A 167 8.56 8.63 8.28
C VAL A 167 10.02 8.44 8.67
N ILE A 168 10.91 9.33 8.25
CA ILE A 168 12.34 9.27 8.58
C ILE A 168 12.55 9.42 10.08
N ASP A 169 11.93 10.42 10.72
CA ASP A 169 12.08 10.66 12.15
C ASP A 169 11.51 9.52 13.01
N THR A 170 10.38 8.93 12.58
CA THR A 170 9.83 7.76 13.25
C THR A 170 10.77 6.55 13.08
N ALA A 171 11.37 6.37 11.92
CA ALA A 171 12.33 5.29 11.69
C ALA A 171 13.61 5.46 12.55
N LYS A 172 14.12 6.68 12.67
CA LYS A 172 15.22 7.01 13.58
C LYS A 172 14.87 6.67 15.03
N LYS A 173 13.68 7.07 15.48
CA LYS A 173 13.17 6.75 16.83
C LYS A 173 13.07 5.25 17.07
N VAL A 174 12.50 4.49 16.13
CA VAL A 174 12.29 3.04 16.25
C VAL A 174 13.62 2.28 16.29
N THR A 175 14.59 2.70 15.47
CA THR A 175 15.88 1.99 15.30
C THR A 175 16.94 2.47 16.28
N GLY A 176 16.80 3.65 16.87
CA GLY A 176 17.83 4.33 17.67
C GLY A 176 19.05 4.77 16.87
N LYS A 177 18.92 4.92 15.54
CA LYS A 177 20.02 5.22 14.62
C LYS A 177 19.78 6.55 13.90
N GLU A 178 20.87 7.15 13.42
CA GLU A 178 20.87 8.38 12.63
C GLU A 178 21.16 8.11 11.16
N ILE A 179 20.65 8.98 10.29
CA ILE A 179 20.76 8.84 8.83
C ILE A 179 21.00 10.23 8.21
N LYS A 180 21.86 10.28 7.21
CA LYS A 180 22.09 11.49 6.43
C LYS A 180 20.96 11.69 5.41
N ILE A 181 20.40 12.90 5.37
CA ILE A 181 19.34 13.27 4.42
C ILE A 181 19.98 14.09 3.29
N LEU A 182 19.75 13.66 2.05
CA LEU A 182 20.15 14.39 0.85
C LEU A 182 18.89 14.90 0.15
N GLN A 183 18.83 16.20 -0.09
CA GLN A 183 17.71 16.82 -0.81
C GLN A 183 17.87 16.64 -2.32
N SER A 184 16.75 16.46 -3.01
CA SER A 184 16.68 16.32 -4.47
C SER A 184 15.44 17.00 -5.02
N GLN A 185 15.41 17.23 -6.32
CA GLN A 185 14.25 17.77 -7.02
C GLN A 185 13.05 16.84 -6.91
N ARG A 186 11.81 17.39 -7.02
CA ARG A 186 10.57 16.60 -7.07
C ARG A 186 10.62 15.56 -8.18
N ARG A 187 10.00 14.42 -7.92
CA ARG A 187 9.65 13.48 -9.00
C ARG A 187 8.51 14.06 -9.83
N GLN A 188 8.60 13.96 -11.13
CA GLN A 188 7.54 14.43 -12.02
C GLN A 188 6.25 13.62 -11.76
N GLY A 189 5.14 14.32 -11.58
CA GLY A 189 3.83 13.69 -11.37
C GLY A 189 3.63 13.08 -9.98
N ASP A 190 4.41 13.49 -8.97
CA ASP A 190 4.21 13.02 -7.59
C ASP A 190 3.23 13.96 -6.87
N PRO A 191 2.04 13.48 -6.43
CA PRO A 191 1.05 14.30 -5.75
C PRO A 191 1.56 14.81 -4.40
N PRO A 192 1.24 16.07 -4.00
CA PRO A 192 1.61 16.58 -2.68
C PRO A 192 1.03 15.74 -1.54
N VAL A 193 -0.24 15.38 -1.63
CA VAL A 193 -0.98 14.67 -0.58
C VAL A 193 -1.82 13.55 -1.17
N LEU A 194 -1.71 12.34 -0.61
CA LEU A 194 -2.60 11.22 -0.89
C LEU A 194 -3.02 10.58 0.44
N ILE A 195 -4.25 10.83 0.86
CA ILE A 195 -4.85 10.31 2.10
C ILE A 195 -6.19 9.67 1.75
N SER A 196 -6.44 8.46 2.25
CA SER A 196 -7.68 7.73 2.03
C SER A 196 -8.82 8.20 2.92
N LEU A 197 -10.06 7.97 2.45
CA LEU A 197 -11.26 7.94 3.28
C LEU A 197 -11.72 6.48 3.41
N PRO A 198 -11.30 5.72 4.44
CA PRO A 198 -11.55 4.26 4.52
C PRO A 198 -12.91 3.89 5.14
N GLU A 199 -13.80 4.88 5.33
CA GLU A 199 -15.03 4.71 6.09
C GLU A 199 -15.98 3.65 5.49
N LYS A 200 -15.98 3.51 4.17
CA LYS A 200 -16.78 2.48 3.49
C LYS A 200 -16.30 1.08 3.84
N ALA A 201 -15.00 0.83 3.80
CA ALA A 201 -14.43 -0.46 4.19
C ALA A 201 -14.69 -0.77 5.67
N LYS A 202 -14.51 0.21 6.56
CA LYS A 202 -14.83 0.07 7.99
C LYS A 202 -16.29 -0.31 8.23
N LYS A 203 -17.22 0.36 7.53
CA LYS A 203 -18.67 0.14 7.69
C LYS A 203 -19.14 -1.17 7.08
N GLU A 204 -18.77 -1.46 5.83
CA GLU A 204 -19.35 -2.56 5.06
C GLU A 204 -18.61 -3.90 5.25
N LEU A 205 -17.30 -3.86 5.52
CA LEU A 205 -16.49 -5.04 5.81
C LEU A 205 -16.27 -5.26 7.31
N PHE A 206 -16.68 -4.31 8.17
CA PHE A 206 -16.31 -4.28 9.59
C PHE A 206 -14.80 -4.32 9.78
N TRP A 207 -14.05 -3.80 8.79
CA TRP A 207 -12.60 -3.77 8.80
C TRP A 207 -12.07 -2.80 9.84
N LYS A 208 -11.23 -3.32 10.74
CA LYS A 208 -10.59 -2.54 11.80
C LYS A 208 -9.09 -2.75 11.71
N PRO A 209 -8.29 -1.73 11.30
CA PRO A 209 -6.84 -1.81 11.34
C PRO A 209 -6.35 -2.06 12.76
N GLU A 210 -5.43 -3.01 12.92
CA GLU A 210 -4.77 -3.32 14.20
C GLU A 210 -3.46 -2.55 14.37
N PHE A 211 -2.89 -2.09 13.25
CA PHE A 211 -1.64 -1.33 13.20
C PHE A 211 -1.87 0.05 12.56
N PRO A 212 -2.67 0.95 13.21
CA PRO A 212 -3.07 2.21 12.58
C PRO A 212 -1.99 3.30 12.66
N ASP A 213 -0.91 3.09 13.43
CA ASP A 213 0.12 4.10 13.65
C ASP A 213 1.42 3.78 12.90
N LEU A 214 2.14 4.83 12.52
CA LEU A 214 3.37 4.74 11.74
C LEU A 214 4.49 4.01 12.50
N GLU A 215 4.55 4.16 13.83
CA GLU A 215 5.60 3.52 14.65
C GLU A 215 5.47 2.00 14.62
N SER A 216 4.27 1.45 14.77
CA SER A 216 4.03 0.00 14.69
C SER A 216 4.32 -0.56 13.29
N ILE A 217 3.95 0.18 12.23
CA ILE A 217 4.27 -0.18 10.85
C ILE A 217 5.78 -0.25 10.63
N ILE A 218 6.52 0.78 11.04
CA ILE A 218 7.98 0.83 10.88
C ILE A 218 8.66 -0.23 11.75
N ARG A 219 8.16 -0.49 12.94
CA ARG A 219 8.73 -1.50 13.86
C ARG A 219 8.67 -2.91 13.28
N THR A 220 7.54 -3.30 12.69
CA THR A 220 7.41 -4.61 12.04
C THR A 220 8.28 -4.72 10.78
N ALA A 221 8.36 -3.65 9.98
CA ALA A 221 9.27 -3.58 8.84
C ALA A 221 10.75 -3.70 9.27
N TRP A 222 11.13 -3.07 10.40
CA TRP A 222 12.48 -3.16 10.94
C TRP A 222 12.82 -4.56 11.44
N ASN A 223 11.90 -5.22 12.13
CA ASN A 223 12.08 -6.61 12.58
C ASN A 223 12.33 -7.54 11.41
N TRP A 224 11.56 -7.43 10.33
CA TRP A 224 11.79 -8.17 9.09
C TRP A 224 13.15 -7.85 8.47
N TYR A 225 13.53 -6.57 8.42
CA TYR A 225 14.82 -6.18 7.86
C TYR A 225 15.99 -6.82 8.62
N LEU A 226 15.94 -6.81 9.95
CA LEU A 226 16.96 -7.46 10.78
C LEU A 226 17.00 -8.97 10.56
N PHE A 227 15.87 -9.64 10.52
CA PHE A 227 15.76 -11.07 10.23
C PHE A 227 16.41 -11.40 8.88
N LYS A 228 16.06 -10.66 7.83
CA LYS A 228 16.62 -10.84 6.48
C LYS A 228 18.15 -10.72 6.45
N GLU A 229 18.71 -9.70 7.10
CA GLU A 229 20.16 -9.47 7.12
C GLU A 229 20.91 -10.52 7.94
N GLN A 230 20.35 -11.03 9.03
CA GLN A 230 20.91 -12.14 9.79
C GLN A 230 21.01 -13.43 8.94
N HIS A 231 19.95 -13.73 8.17
CA HIS A 231 19.92 -14.94 7.35
C HIS A 231 20.82 -14.83 6.11
N LYS A 232 21.00 -13.64 5.53
CA LYS A 232 22.00 -13.42 4.47
C LYS A 232 23.42 -13.65 4.94
N SER A 233 23.76 -13.26 6.16
CA SER A 233 25.08 -13.44 6.75
C SER A 233 25.39 -14.92 7.01
N ASN A 234 24.41 -15.69 7.51
CA ASN A 234 24.55 -17.11 7.78
C ASN A 234 24.73 -17.95 6.50
N ASN A 235 24.06 -17.59 5.41
CA ASN A 235 24.21 -18.29 4.13
C ASN A 235 25.56 -18.01 3.45
N LYS A 236 26.22 -16.88 3.73
CA LYS A 236 27.59 -16.59 3.24
C LYS A 236 28.66 -17.33 4.00
N THR A 237 28.44 -17.68 5.26
CA THR A 237 29.39 -18.44 6.09
C THR A 237 29.31 -19.95 5.89
N ASN A 238 28.19 -20.49 5.40
CA ASN A 238 27.98 -21.92 5.16
C ASN A 238 28.27 -22.34 3.70
N GLY A 239 28.71 -21.43 2.86
CA GLY A 239 29.06 -21.66 1.44
C GLY A 239 30.56 -21.64 1.13
N LEU A 240 31.42 -21.97 2.12
CA LEU A 240 32.84 -22.22 1.96
C LEU A 240 33.16 -23.71 2.14
#